data_efc742cc16ea1d1c6832cd2ca00b8d7c
#
_entry.id   efc742cc16ea1d1c6832cd2ca00b8d7c
#
_cell.length_a   1.000
_cell.length_b   1.000
_cell.length_c   1.000
_cell.angle_alpha   90.00
_cell.angle_beta   90.00
_cell.angle_gamma   90.00
#
_symmetry.space_group_name_H-M   'P 1'
#
loop_
_entity.id
_entity.type
_entity.pdbx_description
1 polymer ?
#
loop_
_entity_poly.entity_id
_entity_poly.type
_entity_poly.pdbx_seq_one_letter_code
_entity_poly.pdbx_strand_id
1 'polypeptide(L)'
;SGKAAKTISDRFIAIFPAGNNLEPKDILNIDINSLYAVGLSKQKSSYIKNIASAYDSGFIDENNFSTMTDAEILKQLTNIKGVGRWTAEMFLIFTLKRSDVFPVTDLGVQKGFQVFYALEKLPTIDDMNKKAEKWKPYRTIATLYMWLAVEGPFEW
;
A
#
# COMPACT_ATOMS: atom_id res chain seq x y z
N SER A 1 -13.40 0.18 -7.70
CA SER A 1 -12.75 -0.35 -8.89
C SER A 1 -11.45 0.40 -9.18
N GLY A 2 -10.46 -0.25 -9.76
CA GLY A 2 -9.17 0.36 -10.12
C GLY A 2 -9.34 1.61 -11.01
N LYS A 3 -10.31 1.58 -11.94
CA LYS A 3 -10.63 2.72 -12.81
C LYS A 3 -11.04 3.98 -12.02
N ALA A 4 -11.85 3.83 -10.98
CA ALA A 4 -12.24 4.96 -10.12
C ALA A 4 -11.06 5.50 -9.31
N ALA A 5 -10.22 4.63 -8.79
CA ALA A 5 -9.01 5.02 -8.07
C ALA A 5 -8.04 5.79 -8.97
N LYS A 6 -7.82 5.33 -10.21
CA LYS A 6 -7.01 6.03 -11.20
C LYS A 6 -7.55 7.44 -11.49
N THR A 7 -8.85 7.57 -11.72
CA THR A 7 -9.47 8.88 -11.99
C THR A 7 -9.25 9.86 -10.83
N ILE A 8 -9.39 9.41 -9.58
CA ILE A 8 -9.14 10.25 -8.40
C ILE A 8 -7.67 10.61 -8.30
N SER A 9 -6.77 9.66 -8.54
CA SER A 9 -5.31 9.89 -8.53
C SER A 9 -4.90 10.92 -9.58
N ASP A 10 -5.38 10.79 -10.81
CA ASP A 10 -5.08 11.74 -11.90
C ASP A 10 -5.56 13.15 -11.56
N ARG A 11 -6.76 13.28 -10.99
CA ARG A 11 -7.31 14.59 -10.53
C ARG A 11 -6.51 15.15 -9.36
N PHE A 12 -6.10 14.28 -8.41
CA PHE A 12 -5.28 14.69 -7.27
C PHE A 12 -3.95 15.28 -7.72
N ILE A 13 -3.26 14.63 -8.64
CA ILE A 13 -1.99 15.14 -9.19
C ILE A 13 -2.20 16.46 -9.94
N ALA A 14 -3.29 16.58 -10.71
CA ALA A 14 -3.57 17.75 -11.55
C ALA A 14 -3.85 19.04 -10.76
N ILE A 15 -4.19 18.98 -9.49
CA ILE A 15 -4.40 20.19 -8.67
C ILE A 15 -3.11 20.79 -8.15
N PHE A 16 -1.96 20.14 -8.33
CA PHE A 16 -0.67 20.62 -7.90
C PHE A 16 0.16 21.10 -9.10
N PRO A 17 0.72 22.33 -9.05
CA PRO A 17 1.56 22.87 -10.14
C PRO A 17 2.81 22.01 -10.41
N ALA A 18 3.36 21.37 -9.37
CA ALA A 18 4.52 20.47 -9.47
C ALA A 18 4.20 19.12 -10.13
N GLY A 19 2.90 18.81 -10.39
CA GLY A 19 2.49 17.52 -10.95
C GLY A 19 2.94 16.36 -10.07
N ASN A 20 3.72 15.43 -10.64
CA ASN A 20 4.23 14.26 -9.90
C ASN A 20 5.41 14.56 -8.94
N ASN A 21 5.96 15.74 -8.95
CA ASN A 21 7.09 16.15 -8.08
C ASN A 21 6.56 16.84 -6.81
N LEU A 22 5.59 16.23 -6.16
CA LEU A 22 4.97 16.77 -4.95
C LEU A 22 5.90 16.70 -3.75
N GLU A 23 6.04 17.84 -3.07
CA GLU A 23 6.67 17.92 -1.78
C GLU A 23 5.60 17.82 -0.65
N PRO A 24 5.96 17.34 0.55
CA PRO A 24 5.02 17.28 1.67
C PRO A 24 4.32 18.61 1.95
N LYS A 25 5.05 19.73 1.81
CA LYS A 25 4.52 21.09 2.02
C LYS A 25 3.42 21.47 1.04
N ASP A 26 3.47 20.99 -0.20
CA ASP A 26 2.40 21.23 -1.18
C ASP A 26 1.07 20.67 -0.68
N ILE A 27 1.11 19.46 -0.13
CA ILE A 27 -0.07 18.79 0.43
C ILE A 27 -0.53 19.48 1.72
N LEU A 28 0.40 19.92 2.58
CA LEU A 28 0.06 20.58 3.83
C LEU A 28 -0.59 21.95 3.60
N ASN A 29 -0.16 22.68 2.59
CA ASN A 29 -0.62 24.04 2.29
C ASN A 29 -1.92 24.09 1.47
N ILE A 30 -2.31 22.99 0.78
CA ILE A 30 -3.54 22.99 0.00
C ILE A 30 -4.77 23.06 0.88
N ASP A 31 -5.79 23.82 0.43
CA ASP A 31 -7.10 23.80 1.07
C ASP A 31 -7.73 22.40 1.02
N ILE A 32 -8.23 21.96 2.15
CA ILE A 32 -8.84 20.63 2.29
C ILE A 32 -10.04 20.42 1.35
N ASN A 33 -10.77 21.50 1.01
CA ASN A 33 -11.88 21.42 0.08
C ASN A 33 -11.43 21.08 -1.34
N SER A 34 -10.21 21.45 -1.71
CA SER A 34 -9.62 21.04 -2.99
C SER A 34 -9.40 19.52 -3.04
N LEU A 35 -9.04 18.89 -1.92
CA LEU A 35 -8.93 17.43 -1.81
C LEU A 35 -10.31 16.74 -1.90
N TYR A 36 -11.36 17.39 -1.38
CA TYR A 36 -12.72 16.86 -1.55
C TYR A 36 -13.20 16.96 -3.00
N ALA A 37 -12.88 18.04 -3.66
CA ALA A 37 -13.28 18.29 -5.05
C ALA A 37 -12.72 17.26 -6.04
N VAL A 38 -11.54 16.68 -5.77
CA VAL A 38 -10.98 15.61 -6.62
C VAL A 38 -11.62 14.24 -6.38
N GLY A 39 -12.49 14.11 -5.38
CA GLY A 39 -13.20 12.87 -5.06
C GLY A 39 -12.68 12.11 -3.84
N LEU A 40 -11.81 12.74 -3.04
CA LEU A 40 -11.36 12.15 -1.78
C LEU A 40 -12.40 12.36 -0.68
N SER A 41 -12.66 11.31 0.12
CA SER A 41 -13.48 11.45 1.33
C SER A 41 -12.76 12.32 2.36
N LYS A 42 -13.52 12.91 3.30
CA LYS A 42 -12.97 13.68 4.44
C LYS A 42 -11.88 12.91 5.17
N GLN A 43 -12.14 11.63 5.41
CA GLN A 43 -11.21 10.74 6.10
C GLN A 43 -9.90 10.54 5.31
N LYS A 44 -9.99 10.23 4.00
CA LYS A 44 -8.81 10.05 3.15
C LYS A 44 -8.01 11.34 3.01
N SER A 45 -8.66 12.49 2.89
CA SER A 45 -7.99 13.79 2.85
C SER A 45 -7.20 14.07 4.12
N SER A 46 -7.78 13.75 5.30
CA SER A 46 -7.06 13.84 6.57
C SER A 46 -5.85 12.89 6.62
N TYR A 47 -6.00 11.66 6.12
CA TYR A 47 -4.89 10.68 6.10
C TYR A 47 -3.73 11.11 5.22
N ILE A 48 -4.02 11.68 4.05
CA ILE A 48 -2.99 12.21 3.15
C ILE A 48 -2.22 13.35 3.83
N LYS A 49 -2.92 14.27 4.55
CA LYS A 49 -2.26 15.32 5.32
C LYS A 49 -1.42 14.77 6.49
N ASN A 50 -1.88 13.71 7.15
CA ASN A 50 -1.09 13.06 8.21
C ASN A 50 0.21 12.44 7.67
N ILE A 51 0.15 11.83 6.49
CA ILE A 51 1.33 11.28 5.82
C ILE A 51 2.29 12.43 5.45
N ALA A 52 1.79 13.49 4.84
CA ALA A 52 2.60 14.65 4.49
C ALA A 52 3.28 15.28 5.73
N SER A 53 2.54 15.38 6.85
CA SER A 53 3.09 15.86 8.12
C SER A 53 4.19 14.95 8.68
N ALA A 54 4.05 13.63 8.53
CA ALA A 54 5.06 12.68 8.97
C ALA A 54 6.38 12.81 8.17
N TYR A 55 6.30 13.12 6.88
CA TYR A 55 7.47 13.42 6.07
C TYR A 55 8.07 14.79 6.41
N ASP A 56 7.24 15.84 6.51
CA ASP A 56 7.70 17.21 6.77
C ASP A 56 8.37 17.34 8.15
N SER A 57 7.91 16.59 9.13
CA SER A 57 8.50 16.55 10.48
C SER A 57 9.78 15.70 10.59
N GLY A 58 10.14 14.96 9.55
CA GLY A 58 11.23 13.98 9.60
C GLY A 58 10.91 12.69 10.37
N PHE A 59 9.63 12.47 10.77
CA PHE A 59 9.22 11.19 11.34
C PHE A 59 9.40 10.05 10.35
N ILE A 60 9.16 10.31 9.05
CA ILE A 60 9.56 9.46 7.94
C ILE A 60 10.72 10.12 7.21
N ASP A 61 11.83 9.40 7.10
CA ASP A 61 12.94 9.73 6.21
C ASP A 61 13.19 8.54 5.30
N GLU A 62 12.93 8.73 4.00
CA GLU A 62 13.06 7.65 3.00
C GLU A 62 14.49 7.12 2.87
N ASN A 63 15.50 7.92 3.21
CA ASN A 63 16.91 7.50 3.18
C ASN A 63 17.18 6.39 4.20
N ASN A 64 16.40 6.31 5.27
CA ASN A 64 16.56 5.30 6.32
C ASN A 64 15.96 3.93 5.93
N PHE A 65 15.01 3.88 4.97
CA PHE A 65 14.35 2.62 4.62
C PHE A 65 15.31 1.53 4.12
N SER A 66 16.43 1.92 3.51
CA SER A 66 17.43 0.95 3.01
C SER A 66 18.09 0.14 4.13
N THR A 67 18.18 0.68 5.33
CA THR A 67 18.82 0.07 6.50
C THR A 67 17.83 -0.57 7.47
N MET A 68 16.53 -0.28 7.32
CA MET A 68 15.46 -0.79 8.19
C MET A 68 14.96 -2.16 7.71
N THR A 69 14.58 -2.99 8.65
CA THR A 69 13.84 -4.23 8.40
C THR A 69 12.39 -3.92 8.03
N ASP A 70 11.72 -4.85 7.33
CA ASP A 70 10.30 -4.71 6.98
C ASP A 70 9.42 -4.54 8.21
N ALA A 71 9.74 -5.21 9.31
CA ALA A 71 9.01 -5.09 10.57
C ALA A 71 9.12 -3.69 11.19
N GLU A 72 10.30 -3.07 11.13
CA GLU A 72 10.52 -1.70 11.60
C GLU A 72 9.77 -0.69 10.75
N ILE A 73 9.80 -0.86 9.42
CA ILE A 73 9.07 -0.01 8.48
C ILE A 73 7.55 -0.13 8.70
N LEU A 74 7.03 -1.35 8.82
CA LEU A 74 5.61 -1.58 9.12
C LEU A 74 5.21 -0.90 10.42
N LYS A 75 6.00 -1.05 11.48
CA LYS A 75 5.76 -0.42 12.78
C LYS A 75 5.76 1.11 12.66
N GLN A 76 6.72 1.68 11.95
CA GLN A 76 6.81 3.13 11.78
C GLN A 76 5.62 3.68 10.99
N LEU A 77 5.30 3.09 9.84
CA LEU A 77 4.22 3.55 8.97
C LEU A 77 2.84 3.41 9.63
N THR A 78 2.58 2.33 10.36
CA THR A 78 1.30 2.12 11.03
C THR A 78 1.07 3.03 12.24
N ASN A 79 2.09 3.74 12.73
CA ASN A 79 1.93 4.81 13.72
C ASN A 79 1.31 6.09 13.11
N ILE A 80 1.28 6.22 11.79
CA ILE A 80 0.65 7.35 11.13
C ILE A 80 -0.86 7.10 11.07
N LYS A 81 -1.65 8.00 11.64
CA LYS A 81 -3.11 7.88 11.60
C LYS A 81 -3.63 7.85 10.16
N GLY A 82 -4.21 6.72 9.80
CA GLY A 82 -4.75 6.48 8.45
C GLY A 82 -3.90 5.54 7.60
N VAL A 83 -2.72 5.14 8.07
CA VAL A 83 -1.92 4.10 7.44
C VAL A 83 -2.14 2.78 8.18
N GLY A 84 -2.92 1.90 7.58
CA GLY A 84 -3.11 0.55 8.09
C GLY A 84 -2.00 -0.40 7.63
N ARG A 85 -1.96 -1.60 8.25
CA ARG A 85 -0.99 -2.64 7.91
C ARG A 85 -0.98 -2.95 6.41
N TRP A 86 -2.14 -3.15 5.81
CA TRP A 86 -2.26 -3.42 4.38
C TRP A 86 -1.62 -2.32 3.51
N THR A 87 -1.88 -1.04 3.84
CA THR A 87 -1.28 0.11 3.12
C THR A 87 0.24 0.11 3.24
N ALA A 88 0.77 -0.19 4.43
CA ALA A 88 2.20 -0.27 4.67
C ALA A 88 2.83 -1.48 3.94
N GLU A 89 2.14 -2.62 3.85
CA GLU A 89 2.57 -3.78 3.06
C GLU A 89 2.61 -3.46 1.56
N MET A 90 1.62 -2.70 1.04
CA MET A 90 1.65 -2.22 -0.36
C MET A 90 2.85 -1.30 -0.62
N PHE A 91 3.18 -0.42 0.32
CA PHE A 91 4.37 0.42 0.22
C PHE A 91 5.66 -0.40 0.16
N LEU A 92 5.79 -1.44 1.00
CA LEU A 92 6.93 -2.36 0.95
C LEU A 92 7.06 -3.04 -0.41
N ILE A 93 5.94 -3.54 -0.98
CA ILE A 93 5.94 -4.27 -2.25
C ILE A 93 6.21 -3.33 -3.43
N PHE A 94 5.42 -2.26 -3.56
CA PHE A 94 5.38 -1.46 -4.79
C PHE A 94 6.38 -0.31 -4.80
N THR A 95 6.68 0.27 -3.63
CA THR A 95 7.63 1.40 -3.53
C THR A 95 9.02 0.93 -3.19
N LEU A 96 9.19 0.17 -2.12
CA LEU A 96 10.49 -0.28 -1.66
C LEU A 96 10.98 -1.57 -2.35
N LYS A 97 10.13 -2.22 -3.15
CA LYS A 97 10.46 -3.45 -3.90
C LYS A 97 11.00 -4.58 -3.02
N ARG A 98 10.49 -4.68 -1.79
CA ARG A 98 10.87 -5.74 -0.86
C ARG A 98 10.44 -7.11 -1.38
N SER A 99 11.34 -8.09 -1.33
CA SER A 99 11.14 -9.41 -1.94
C SER A 99 10.31 -10.36 -1.08
N ASP A 100 10.17 -10.11 0.22
CA ASP A 100 9.65 -11.09 1.17
C ASP A 100 8.42 -10.60 1.95
N VAL A 101 7.46 -9.99 1.25
CA VAL A 101 6.21 -9.48 1.82
C VAL A 101 5.06 -10.41 1.42
N PHE A 102 4.27 -10.84 2.42
CA PHE A 102 3.11 -11.72 2.21
C PHE A 102 1.91 -11.19 3.00
N PRO A 103 1.05 -10.36 2.37
CA PRO A 103 -0.07 -9.71 3.04
C PRO A 103 -1.24 -10.67 3.25
N VAL A 104 -1.16 -11.49 4.29
CA VAL A 104 -2.14 -12.56 4.60
C VAL A 104 -3.55 -12.06 4.88
N THR A 105 -3.73 -10.78 5.19
CA THR A 105 -5.05 -10.17 5.39
C THR A 105 -5.66 -9.61 4.10
N ASP A 106 -4.91 -9.59 3.01
CA ASP A 106 -5.41 -9.17 1.71
C ASP A 106 -6.33 -10.22 1.11
N LEU A 107 -7.56 -9.81 0.78
CA LEU A 107 -8.57 -10.74 0.25
C LEU A 107 -8.20 -11.31 -1.13
N GLY A 108 -7.52 -10.53 -1.96
CA GLY A 108 -7.02 -11.00 -3.26
C GLY A 108 -5.98 -12.10 -3.08
N VAL A 109 -5.05 -11.91 -2.14
CA VAL A 109 -4.04 -12.92 -1.79
C VAL A 109 -4.70 -14.17 -1.20
N GLN A 110 -5.68 -14.03 -0.29
CA GLN A 110 -6.42 -15.17 0.26
C GLN A 110 -7.14 -15.97 -0.82
N LYS A 111 -7.83 -15.29 -1.75
CA LYS A 111 -8.50 -15.94 -2.88
C LYS A 111 -7.52 -16.59 -3.84
N GLY A 112 -6.41 -15.92 -4.15
CA GLY A 112 -5.36 -16.50 -4.98
C GLY A 112 -4.75 -17.75 -4.36
N PHE A 113 -4.53 -17.72 -3.04
CA PHE A 113 -4.08 -18.89 -2.28
C PHE A 113 -5.10 -20.03 -2.31
N GLN A 114 -6.39 -19.72 -2.17
CA GLN A 114 -7.48 -20.68 -2.31
C GLN A 114 -7.44 -21.37 -3.67
N VAL A 115 -7.32 -20.61 -4.76
CA VAL A 115 -7.23 -21.14 -6.11
C VAL A 115 -5.98 -22.00 -6.29
N PHE A 116 -4.82 -21.50 -5.86
CA PHE A 116 -3.53 -22.19 -6.03
C PHE A 116 -3.49 -23.55 -5.33
N TYR A 117 -4.12 -23.67 -4.16
CA TYR A 117 -4.16 -24.91 -3.40
C TYR A 117 -5.46 -25.71 -3.57
N ALA A 118 -6.35 -25.30 -4.49
CA ALA A 118 -7.67 -25.92 -4.74
C ALA A 118 -8.47 -26.14 -3.44
N LEU A 119 -8.52 -25.12 -2.57
CA LEU A 119 -9.22 -25.20 -1.30
C LEU A 119 -10.73 -24.93 -1.48
N GLU A 120 -11.59 -25.65 -0.76
CA GLU A 120 -13.03 -25.42 -0.79
C GLU A 120 -13.44 -24.10 -0.11
N LYS A 121 -12.65 -23.64 0.85
CA LYS A 121 -12.90 -22.42 1.64
C LYS A 121 -11.66 -21.53 1.66
N LEU A 122 -11.85 -20.25 1.99
CA LEU A 122 -10.73 -19.36 2.24
C LEU A 122 -9.80 -19.94 3.32
N PRO A 123 -8.48 -19.86 3.12
CA PRO A 123 -7.52 -20.35 4.09
C PRO A 123 -7.55 -19.53 5.38
N THR A 124 -7.12 -20.14 6.48
CA THR A 124 -6.80 -19.39 7.69
C THR A 124 -5.47 -18.66 7.53
N ILE A 125 -5.30 -17.57 8.28
CA ILE A 125 -4.03 -16.83 8.31
C ILE A 125 -2.86 -17.74 8.73
N ASP A 126 -3.10 -18.63 9.69
CA ASP A 126 -2.09 -19.59 10.17
C ASP A 126 -1.68 -20.59 9.10
N ASP A 127 -2.63 -21.13 8.34
CA ASP A 127 -2.33 -22.04 7.22
C ASP A 127 -1.55 -21.34 6.12
N MET A 128 -1.92 -20.09 5.81
CA MET A 128 -1.20 -19.28 4.85
C MET A 128 0.25 -19.04 5.29
N ASN A 129 0.45 -18.60 6.53
CA ASN A 129 1.78 -18.35 7.06
C ASN A 129 2.65 -19.62 7.05
N LYS A 130 2.13 -20.75 7.54
CA LYS A 130 2.86 -22.04 7.54
C LYS A 130 3.29 -22.46 6.14
N LYS A 131 2.38 -22.37 5.16
CA LYS A 131 2.70 -22.76 3.78
C LYS A 131 3.64 -21.77 3.09
N ALA A 132 3.57 -20.48 3.43
CA ALA A 132 4.42 -19.44 2.87
C ALA A 132 5.86 -19.45 3.38
N GLU A 133 6.17 -20.17 4.47
CA GLU A 133 7.55 -20.28 4.99
C GLU A 133 8.54 -20.79 3.93
N LYS A 134 8.13 -21.75 3.12
CA LYS A 134 8.96 -22.32 2.05
C LYS A 134 9.24 -21.37 0.88
N TRP A 135 8.52 -20.25 0.80
CA TRP A 135 8.71 -19.24 -0.27
C TRP A 135 9.67 -18.12 0.14
N LYS A 136 10.11 -18.10 1.40
CA LYS A 136 11.13 -17.14 1.84
C LYS A 136 12.44 -17.36 1.06
N PRO A 137 13.15 -16.29 0.72
CA PRO A 137 12.86 -14.86 0.98
C PRO A 137 12.13 -14.18 -0.20
N TYR A 138 11.29 -14.90 -0.93
CA TYR A 138 10.65 -14.42 -2.17
C TYR A 138 9.12 -14.40 -2.11
N ARG A 139 8.54 -14.22 -0.91
CA ARG A 139 7.08 -14.25 -0.71
C ARG A 139 6.32 -13.17 -1.48
N THR A 140 6.96 -12.06 -1.84
CA THR A 140 6.37 -11.04 -2.71
C THR A 140 6.05 -11.60 -4.09
N ILE A 141 6.90 -12.46 -4.65
CA ILE A 141 6.63 -13.11 -5.94
C ILE A 141 5.38 -13.98 -5.83
N ALA A 142 5.27 -14.78 -4.77
CA ALA A 142 4.07 -15.59 -4.53
C ALA A 142 2.80 -14.71 -4.40
N THR A 143 2.90 -13.57 -3.71
CA THR A 143 1.82 -12.57 -3.60
C THR A 143 1.36 -12.09 -4.98
N LEU A 144 2.29 -11.71 -5.85
CA LEU A 144 1.97 -11.25 -7.20
C LEU A 144 1.27 -12.34 -8.03
N TYR A 145 1.74 -13.59 -7.96
CA TYR A 145 1.08 -14.71 -8.64
C TYR A 145 -0.34 -14.98 -8.10
N MET A 146 -0.57 -14.80 -6.80
CA MET A 146 -1.90 -14.96 -6.22
C MET A 146 -2.88 -13.89 -6.69
N TRP A 147 -2.45 -12.64 -6.80
CA TRP A 147 -3.27 -11.60 -7.42
C TRP A 147 -3.56 -11.90 -8.89
N LEU A 148 -2.54 -12.29 -9.66
CA LEU A 148 -2.72 -12.67 -11.08
C LEU A 148 -3.75 -13.80 -11.25
N ALA A 149 -3.77 -14.77 -10.37
CA ALA A 149 -4.71 -15.90 -10.44
C ALA A 149 -6.18 -15.50 -10.25
N VAL A 150 -6.44 -14.34 -9.62
CA VAL A 150 -7.80 -13.84 -9.30
C VAL A 150 -8.21 -12.68 -10.18
N GLU A 151 -7.30 -11.74 -10.42
CA GLU A 151 -7.60 -10.46 -11.07
C GLU A 151 -7.17 -10.42 -12.54
N GLY A 152 -6.41 -11.43 -12.99
CA GLY A 152 -5.79 -11.43 -14.30
C GLY A 152 -4.53 -10.54 -14.36
N PRO A 153 -3.99 -10.31 -15.58
CA PRO A 153 -2.77 -9.51 -15.73
C PRO A 153 -2.97 -8.08 -15.23
N PHE A 154 -1.97 -7.58 -14.48
CA PHE A 154 -1.98 -6.21 -13.99
C PHE A 154 -1.83 -5.24 -15.17
N GLU A 155 -2.78 -4.32 -15.31
CA GLU A 155 -2.63 -3.11 -16.13
C GLU A 155 -2.04 -2.01 -15.22
N TRP A 156 -0.77 -1.70 -15.43
CA TRP A 156 -0.05 -0.64 -14.70
C TRP A 156 -0.32 0.74 -15.27
#